data_a3bfbc3068861befa5c89628e84a0562
#
_entry.id   a3bfbc3068861befa5c89628e84a0562
#
_cell.length_a   1.000
_cell.length_b   1.000
_cell.length_c   1.000
_cell.angle_alpha   90.00
_cell.angle_beta   90.00
_cell.angle_gamma   90.00
#
_symmetry.space_group_name_H-M   'P 1'
#
loop_
_entity.id
_entity.type
_entity.pdbx_description
1 polymer ?
#
loop_
_entity_poly.entity_id
_entity_poly.type
_entity_poly.pdbx_seq_one_letter_code
_entity_poly.pdbx_strand_id
1 'polypeptide(L)'
;PLTGTVHDLPVASAQVKSAALLAGLFAEGETVVSEPAPSRDHTERMLSAAGVSLTGEGLTRRLTGPVDGIQLPDLEVPGDFSSAAPFLAAGALIPGSEITLQGVNLNPARAGLLEVMRRMGADVSVASPRRVAGEPCGDIVVRGGAELVAASVEAREVPSLIDELPLVALLGAHAQGVTVVTGAAELRVKETDRIATTSAALEGIGLRLAARPDGFTVEGPGTITGGRVDAAGDHRLAMLGAVAALASGTGVAIEDFACVAVSYPGFARDLATLGAAA
;
A
#
# COMPACT_ATOMS: atom_id res chain seq x y z
N PRO A 1 4.12 -31.09 -22.21
CA PRO A 1 3.01 -30.14 -22.13
C PRO A 1 2.64 -29.90 -20.67
N LEU A 2 2.17 -28.70 -20.33
CA LEU A 2 1.55 -28.42 -19.04
C LEU A 2 0.12 -28.97 -19.07
N THR A 3 -0.35 -29.47 -17.93
CA THR A 3 -1.74 -29.93 -17.76
C THR A 3 -2.41 -29.09 -16.71
N GLY A 4 -3.64 -28.62 -17.00
CA GLY A 4 -4.46 -27.90 -16.07
C GLY A 4 -4.73 -28.70 -14.80
N THR A 5 -4.70 -28.06 -13.65
CA THR A 5 -4.87 -28.73 -12.36
C THR A 5 -5.50 -27.79 -11.33
N VAL A 6 -5.93 -28.36 -10.20
CA VAL A 6 -6.51 -27.62 -9.07
C VAL A 6 -5.40 -27.23 -8.10
N HIS A 7 -5.36 -25.95 -7.76
CA HIS A 7 -4.45 -25.35 -6.78
C HIS A 7 -5.25 -24.75 -5.63
N ASP A 8 -5.32 -25.44 -4.51
CA ASP A 8 -5.85 -24.88 -3.26
C ASP A 8 -4.69 -24.23 -2.51
N LEU A 9 -4.64 -22.89 -2.52
CA LEU A 9 -3.54 -22.14 -1.91
C LEU A 9 -3.65 -22.18 -0.39
N PRO A 10 -2.56 -22.55 0.32
CA PRO A 10 -2.59 -22.59 1.79
C PRO A 10 -2.63 -21.20 2.44
N VAL A 11 -2.23 -20.18 1.70
CA VAL A 11 -2.24 -18.76 2.09
C VAL A 11 -2.71 -17.90 0.94
N ALA A 12 -3.32 -16.75 1.24
CA ALA A 12 -3.69 -15.77 0.23
C ALA A 12 -2.42 -15.12 -0.34
N SER A 13 -2.10 -15.44 -1.59
CA SER A 13 -0.92 -14.90 -2.28
C SER A 13 -1.24 -14.55 -3.72
N ALA A 14 -1.32 -13.26 -4.01
CA ALA A 14 -1.52 -12.78 -5.38
C ALA A 14 -0.42 -13.26 -6.33
N GLN A 15 0.82 -13.38 -5.87
CA GLN A 15 1.95 -13.84 -6.69
C GLN A 15 1.80 -15.31 -7.08
N VAL A 16 1.46 -16.18 -6.12
CA VAL A 16 1.26 -17.61 -6.40
C VAL A 16 0.03 -17.84 -7.28
N LYS A 17 -1.08 -17.12 -6.98
CA LYS A 17 -2.27 -17.13 -7.84
C LYS A 17 -1.93 -16.70 -9.27
N SER A 18 -1.22 -15.59 -9.44
CA SER A 18 -0.80 -15.08 -10.76
C SER A 18 0.07 -16.09 -11.49
N ALA A 19 1.03 -16.71 -10.81
CA ALA A 19 1.89 -17.72 -11.42
C ALA A 19 1.08 -18.92 -11.91
N ALA A 20 0.12 -19.41 -11.12
CA ALA A 20 -0.75 -20.54 -11.51
C ALA A 20 -1.66 -20.18 -12.69
N LEU A 21 -2.28 -18.97 -12.68
CA LEU A 21 -3.13 -18.51 -13.79
C LEU A 21 -2.32 -18.31 -15.09
N LEU A 22 -1.14 -17.71 -15.00
CA LEU A 22 -0.27 -17.52 -16.17
C LEU A 22 0.24 -18.85 -16.73
N ALA A 23 0.59 -19.82 -15.88
CA ALA A 23 0.92 -21.17 -16.34
C ALA A 23 -0.28 -21.86 -17.00
N GLY A 24 -1.48 -21.66 -16.45
CA GLY A 24 -2.74 -22.18 -16.96
C GLY A 24 -3.06 -21.72 -18.40
N LEU A 25 -2.58 -20.54 -18.82
CA LEU A 25 -2.74 -20.07 -20.21
C LEU A 25 -2.12 -21.03 -21.24
N PHE A 26 -1.10 -21.79 -20.84
CA PHE A 26 -0.36 -22.71 -21.70
C PHE A 26 -0.64 -24.19 -21.38
N ALA A 27 -1.51 -24.46 -20.41
CA ALA A 27 -1.84 -25.80 -19.99
C ALA A 27 -3.00 -26.39 -20.80
N GLU A 28 -2.96 -27.70 -21.07
CA GLU A 28 -4.10 -28.41 -21.62
C GLU A 28 -5.14 -28.67 -20.52
N GLY A 29 -6.40 -28.24 -20.73
CA GLY A 29 -7.50 -28.44 -19.78
C GLY A 29 -7.72 -27.28 -18.81
N GLU A 30 -8.47 -27.55 -17.74
CA GLU A 30 -8.89 -26.53 -16.77
C GLU A 30 -7.86 -26.37 -15.65
N THR A 31 -7.42 -25.14 -15.43
CA THR A 31 -6.67 -24.71 -14.24
C THR A 31 -7.62 -24.00 -13.28
N VAL A 32 -7.66 -24.46 -12.02
CA VAL A 32 -8.48 -23.88 -10.95
C VAL A 32 -7.57 -23.41 -9.84
N VAL A 33 -7.78 -22.17 -9.39
CA VAL A 33 -7.03 -21.59 -8.26
C VAL A 33 -8.00 -21.09 -7.22
N SER A 34 -7.90 -21.60 -5.99
CA SER A 34 -8.71 -21.20 -4.84
C SER A 34 -7.82 -20.59 -3.75
N GLU A 35 -8.24 -19.47 -3.19
CA GLU A 35 -7.55 -18.78 -2.10
C GLU A 35 -8.35 -18.87 -0.80
N PRO A 36 -7.69 -18.92 0.39
CA PRO A 36 -8.40 -18.93 1.68
C PRO A 36 -8.94 -17.53 2.09
N ALA A 37 -8.42 -16.46 1.50
CA ALA A 37 -8.83 -15.08 1.72
C ALA A 37 -8.55 -14.23 0.46
N PRO A 38 -9.16 -13.04 0.32
CA PRO A 38 -8.92 -12.17 -0.84
C PRO A 38 -7.45 -11.73 -0.93
N SER A 39 -6.87 -11.80 -2.13
CA SER A 39 -5.61 -11.18 -2.48
C SER A 39 -5.79 -10.22 -3.66
N ARG A 40 -4.72 -9.49 -4.04
CA ARG A 40 -4.75 -8.57 -5.19
C ARG A 40 -5.14 -9.32 -6.46
N ASP A 41 -5.98 -8.71 -7.29
CA ASP A 41 -6.60 -9.31 -8.49
C ASP A 41 -6.17 -8.63 -9.81
N HIS A 42 -4.99 -8.01 -9.81
CA HIS A 42 -4.46 -7.31 -11.01
C HIS A 42 -4.33 -8.24 -12.22
N THR A 43 -3.84 -9.47 -11.99
CA THR A 43 -3.67 -10.47 -13.06
C THR A 43 -4.99 -10.87 -13.66
N GLU A 44 -6.00 -11.12 -12.84
CA GLU A 44 -7.35 -11.47 -13.31
C GLU A 44 -7.97 -10.35 -14.16
N ARG A 45 -7.82 -9.11 -13.72
CA ARG A 45 -8.31 -7.93 -14.45
C ARG A 45 -7.61 -7.79 -15.78
N MET A 46 -6.28 -7.91 -15.80
CA MET A 46 -5.47 -7.80 -17.00
C MET A 46 -5.78 -8.93 -18.00
N LEU A 47 -5.86 -10.17 -17.53
CA LEU A 47 -6.22 -11.32 -18.37
C LEU A 47 -7.63 -11.15 -18.97
N SER A 48 -8.60 -10.72 -18.18
CA SER A 48 -9.96 -10.44 -18.68
C SER A 48 -9.96 -9.33 -19.72
N ALA A 49 -9.18 -8.26 -19.53
CA ALA A 49 -9.03 -7.18 -20.50
C ALA A 49 -8.33 -7.64 -21.79
N ALA A 50 -7.48 -8.67 -21.70
CA ALA A 50 -6.82 -9.31 -22.84
C ALA A 50 -7.69 -10.35 -23.57
N GLY A 51 -8.97 -10.47 -23.18
CA GLY A 51 -9.92 -11.39 -23.80
C GLY A 51 -9.87 -12.83 -23.27
N VAL A 52 -9.09 -13.08 -22.21
CA VAL A 52 -9.05 -14.40 -21.57
C VAL A 52 -10.32 -14.63 -20.76
N SER A 53 -10.99 -15.77 -21.00
CA SER A 53 -12.17 -16.17 -20.26
C SER A 53 -11.76 -16.70 -18.87
N LEU A 54 -11.87 -15.84 -17.88
CA LEU A 54 -11.75 -16.21 -16.48
C LEU A 54 -13.15 -16.33 -15.88
N THR A 55 -13.45 -17.48 -15.27
CA THR A 55 -14.69 -17.76 -14.57
C THR A 55 -14.43 -18.07 -13.10
N GLY A 56 -15.48 -18.28 -12.32
CA GLY A 56 -15.40 -18.67 -10.92
C GLY A 56 -16.19 -17.75 -10.00
N GLU A 57 -16.39 -18.21 -8.77
CA GLU A 57 -17.16 -17.52 -7.74
C GLU A 57 -16.30 -17.32 -6.48
N GLY A 58 -16.57 -16.25 -5.76
CA GLY A 58 -15.88 -15.94 -4.51
C GLY A 58 -14.36 -15.86 -4.70
N LEU A 59 -13.63 -16.75 -4.01
CA LEU A 59 -12.16 -16.80 -4.00
C LEU A 59 -11.58 -17.82 -4.98
N THR A 60 -12.40 -18.44 -5.83
CA THR A 60 -11.96 -19.39 -6.85
C THR A 60 -11.93 -18.76 -8.22
N ARG A 61 -10.88 -19.02 -8.97
CA ARG A 61 -10.73 -18.62 -10.39
C ARG A 61 -10.48 -19.86 -11.23
N ARG A 62 -11.08 -19.89 -12.42
CA ARG A 62 -11.00 -20.98 -13.39
C ARG A 62 -10.59 -20.46 -14.74
N LEU A 63 -9.69 -21.16 -15.38
CA LEU A 63 -9.16 -20.86 -16.70
C LEU A 63 -9.03 -22.17 -17.50
N THR A 64 -9.54 -22.20 -18.71
CA THR A 64 -9.31 -23.32 -19.62
C THR A 64 -8.27 -22.93 -20.67
N GLY A 65 -7.20 -23.67 -20.73
CA GLY A 65 -6.13 -23.51 -21.72
C GLY A 65 -6.03 -24.72 -22.67
N PRO A 66 -5.12 -24.67 -23.65
CA PRO A 66 -4.30 -23.53 -23.98
C PRO A 66 -5.12 -22.35 -24.53
N VAL A 67 -4.72 -21.12 -24.21
CA VAL A 67 -5.38 -19.91 -24.69
C VAL A 67 -4.61 -19.34 -25.86
N ASP A 68 -5.28 -19.22 -27.01
CA ASP A 68 -4.74 -18.59 -28.21
C ASP A 68 -5.20 -17.14 -28.34
N GLY A 69 -4.36 -16.30 -28.94
CA GLY A 69 -4.77 -14.96 -29.35
C GLY A 69 -4.96 -13.96 -28.21
N ILE A 70 -4.14 -14.05 -27.14
CA ILE A 70 -4.13 -13.04 -26.07
C ILE A 70 -3.70 -11.70 -26.66
N GLN A 71 -4.57 -10.70 -26.57
CA GLN A 71 -4.32 -9.35 -27.06
C GLN A 71 -4.62 -8.32 -25.96
N LEU A 72 -3.56 -7.77 -25.38
CA LEU A 72 -3.71 -6.60 -24.53
C LEU A 72 -3.89 -5.35 -25.41
N PRO A 73 -4.88 -4.50 -25.11
CA PRO A 73 -4.95 -3.18 -25.73
C PRO A 73 -3.76 -2.33 -25.30
N ASP A 74 -3.44 -1.30 -26.08
CA ASP A 74 -2.53 -0.26 -25.62
C ASP A 74 -3.08 0.33 -24.31
N LEU A 75 -2.24 0.39 -23.29
CA LEU A 75 -2.65 0.88 -21.99
C LEU A 75 -1.55 1.74 -21.34
N GLU A 76 -1.97 2.77 -20.67
CA GLU A 76 -1.13 3.51 -19.73
C GLU A 76 -1.18 2.81 -18.38
N VAL A 77 -0.04 2.36 -17.87
CA VAL A 77 0.03 1.69 -16.57
C VAL A 77 -0.31 2.71 -15.47
N PRO A 78 -1.33 2.47 -14.63
CA PRO A 78 -1.65 3.36 -13.53
C PRO A 78 -0.49 3.51 -12.55
N GLY A 79 -0.37 4.69 -11.92
CA GLY A 79 0.60 4.93 -10.87
C GLY A 79 0.43 3.97 -9.69
N ASP A 80 1.54 3.49 -9.12
CA ASP A 80 1.50 2.59 -7.97
C ASP A 80 0.98 3.31 -6.72
N PHE A 81 -0.01 2.71 -6.07
CA PHE A 81 -0.61 3.26 -4.86
C PHE A 81 0.38 3.37 -3.70
N SER A 82 1.28 2.39 -3.53
CA SER A 82 2.28 2.45 -2.46
C SER A 82 3.31 3.55 -2.66
N SER A 83 3.61 3.89 -3.93
CA SER A 83 4.45 5.05 -4.26
C SER A 83 3.72 6.38 -3.99
N ALA A 84 2.40 6.40 -4.14
CA ALA A 84 1.57 7.56 -3.84
C ALA A 84 1.38 7.79 -2.32
N ALA A 85 1.33 6.72 -1.53
CA ALA A 85 0.98 6.74 -0.12
C ALA A 85 1.81 7.69 0.76
N PRO A 86 3.15 7.81 0.62
CA PRO A 86 3.93 8.78 1.37
C PRO A 86 3.49 10.22 1.11
N PHE A 87 3.15 10.57 -0.13
CA PHE A 87 2.67 11.90 -0.48
C PHE A 87 1.27 12.17 0.06
N LEU A 88 0.41 11.13 0.12
CA LEU A 88 -0.90 11.23 0.78
C LEU A 88 -0.75 11.52 2.28
N ALA A 89 0.15 10.79 2.94
CA ALA A 89 0.43 11.02 4.36
C ALA A 89 1.03 12.41 4.60
N ALA A 90 2.00 12.83 3.80
CA ALA A 90 2.58 14.18 3.88
C ALA A 90 1.50 15.26 3.67
N GLY A 91 0.67 15.10 2.61
CA GLY A 91 -0.41 16.04 2.31
C GLY A 91 -1.44 16.15 3.43
N ALA A 92 -1.75 15.05 4.14
CA ALA A 92 -2.67 15.10 5.27
C ALA A 92 -2.06 15.76 6.52
N LEU A 93 -0.75 15.56 6.76
CA LEU A 93 -0.08 16.02 7.98
C LEU A 93 0.40 17.47 7.93
N ILE A 94 0.66 18.01 6.74
CA ILE A 94 1.23 19.34 6.59
C ILE A 94 0.11 20.38 6.40
N PRO A 95 -0.14 21.27 7.38
CA PRO A 95 -1.19 22.27 7.27
C PRO A 95 -1.01 23.18 6.05
N GLY A 96 -2.12 23.42 5.33
CA GLY A 96 -2.13 24.30 4.15
C GLY A 96 -1.58 23.65 2.87
N SER A 97 -1.18 22.39 2.91
CA SER A 97 -0.79 21.64 1.71
C SER A 97 -2.01 21.25 0.88
N GLU A 98 -1.85 21.19 -0.43
CA GLU A 98 -2.77 20.53 -1.37
C GLU A 98 -1.95 19.76 -2.39
N ILE A 99 -2.11 18.45 -2.44
CA ILE A 99 -1.38 17.57 -3.36
C ILE A 99 -2.37 16.81 -4.23
N THR A 100 -2.15 16.83 -5.54
CA THR A 100 -2.87 16.02 -6.51
C THR A 100 -1.95 14.96 -7.09
N LEU A 101 -2.27 13.70 -6.88
CA LEU A 101 -1.56 12.53 -7.42
C LEU A 101 -2.35 11.97 -8.59
N GLN A 102 -1.82 12.11 -9.80
CA GLN A 102 -2.55 11.79 -11.04
C GLN A 102 -2.45 10.31 -11.39
N GLY A 103 -3.55 9.76 -11.91
CA GLY A 103 -3.59 8.43 -12.52
C GLY A 103 -3.26 7.27 -11.60
N VAL A 104 -3.47 7.39 -10.30
CA VAL A 104 -3.13 6.35 -9.31
C VAL A 104 -4.07 5.15 -9.43
N ASN A 105 -3.53 3.94 -9.27
CA ASN A 105 -4.32 2.72 -9.15
C ASN A 105 -5.19 2.77 -7.88
N LEU A 106 -6.49 2.55 -8.06
CA LEU A 106 -7.51 2.61 -7.00
C LEU A 106 -8.12 1.23 -6.74
N ASN A 107 -7.42 0.15 -7.07
CA ASN A 107 -7.90 -1.19 -6.79
C ASN A 107 -8.19 -1.34 -5.28
N PRO A 108 -9.42 -1.73 -4.89
CA PRO A 108 -9.77 -1.88 -3.47
C PRO A 108 -8.86 -2.87 -2.71
N ALA A 109 -8.31 -3.86 -3.41
CA ALA A 109 -7.36 -4.79 -2.82
C ALA A 109 -5.94 -4.19 -2.60
N ARG A 110 -5.74 -2.90 -2.95
CA ARG A 110 -4.46 -2.20 -2.86
C ARG A 110 -4.55 -0.82 -2.20
N ALA A 111 -5.69 -0.17 -2.28
CA ALA A 111 -5.89 1.23 -1.89
C ALA A 111 -6.55 1.39 -0.51
N GLY A 112 -6.39 0.39 0.38
CA GLY A 112 -7.03 0.38 1.71
C GLY A 112 -6.66 1.57 2.59
N LEU A 113 -5.49 2.17 2.41
CA LEU A 113 -5.08 3.37 3.14
C LEU A 113 -6.06 4.53 2.94
N LEU A 114 -6.65 4.70 1.75
CA LEU A 114 -7.63 5.78 1.52
C LEU A 114 -8.83 5.69 2.46
N GLU A 115 -9.30 4.47 2.71
CA GLU A 115 -10.44 4.26 3.60
C GLU A 115 -10.06 4.53 5.07
N VAL A 116 -8.85 4.14 5.47
CA VAL A 116 -8.33 4.45 6.80
C VAL A 116 -8.18 5.97 6.96
N MET A 117 -7.58 6.66 6.00
CA MET A 117 -7.43 8.13 6.04
C MET A 117 -8.78 8.85 6.14
N ARG A 118 -9.81 8.40 5.40
CA ARG A 118 -11.16 8.96 5.52
C ARG A 118 -11.76 8.75 6.91
N ARG A 119 -11.62 7.56 7.48
CA ARG A 119 -12.06 7.27 8.86
C ARG A 119 -11.31 8.11 9.89
N MET A 120 -10.06 8.44 9.61
CA MET A 120 -9.26 9.36 10.44
C MET A 120 -9.65 10.83 10.23
N GLY A 121 -10.58 11.15 9.33
CA GLY A 121 -11.02 12.52 9.07
C GLY A 121 -10.10 13.32 8.15
N ALA A 122 -9.14 12.69 7.47
CA ALA A 122 -8.30 13.37 6.49
C ALA A 122 -9.14 13.87 5.30
N ASP A 123 -8.85 15.07 4.82
CA ASP A 123 -9.44 15.60 3.59
C ASP A 123 -8.77 14.95 2.37
N VAL A 124 -9.31 13.79 1.99
CA VAL A 124 -8.86 13.02 0.86
C VAL A 124 -10.01 12.64 -0.06
N SER A 125 -9.88 12.94 -1.34
CA SER A 125 -10.90 12.68 -2.34
C SER A 125 -10.31 12.06 -3.61
N VAL A 126 -11.18 11.42 -4.40
CA VAL A 126 -10.84 10.85 -5.70
C VAL A 126 -11.53 11.67 -6.78
N ALA A 127 -10.75 12.14 -7.73
CA ALA A 127 -11.20 12.85 -8.92
C ALA A 127 -10.91 12.02 -10.18
N SER A 128 -11.59 12.35 -11.28
CA SER A 128 -11.37 11.73 -12.60
C SER A 128 -11.35 10.19 -12.58
N PRO A 129 -12.30 9.50 -11.92
CA PRO A 129 -12.29 8.05 -11.86
C PRO A 129 -12.47 7.45 -13.25
N ARG A 130 -11.62 6.48 -13.60
CA ARG A 130 -11.63 5.77 -14.90
C ARG A 130 -11.17 4.32 -14.72
N ARG A 131 -11.22 3.55 -15.81
CA ARG A 131 -10.66 2.20 -15.84
C ARG A 131 -9.63 2.08 -16.95
N VAL A 132 -8.53 1.40 -16.65
CA VAL A 132 -7.45 1.07 -17.58
C VAL A 132 -7.23 -0.44 -17.52
N ALA A 133 -7.50 -1.15 -18.63
CA ALA A 133 -7.41 -2.63 -18.68
C ALA A 133 -8.09 -3.32 -17.45
N GLY A 134 -9.31 -2.86 -17.11
CA GLY A 134 -10.07 -3.40 -15.97
C GLY A 134 -9.68 -2.84 -14.59
N GLU A 135 -8.51 -2.21 -14.46
CA GLU A 135 -8.08 -1.58 -13.21
C GLU A 135 -8.79 -0.25 -12.97
N PRO A 136 -9.37 -0.03 -11.79
CA PRO A 136 -9.84 1.29 -11.41
C PRO A 136 -8.64 2.20 -11.14
N CYS A 137 -8.68 3.39 -11.68
CA CYS A 137 -7.68 4.43 -11.43
C CYS A 137 -8.32 5.82 -11.42
N GLY A 138 -7.61 6.80 -10.91
CA GLY A 138 -8.07 8.16 -10.82
C GLY A 138 -7.02 9.07 -10.20
N ASP A 139 -7.38 10.33 -10.06
CA ASP A 139 -6.52 11.31 -9.41
C ASP A 139 -6.92 11.39 -7.93
N ILE A 140 -5.94 11.39 -7.04
CA ILE A 140 -6.20 11.53 -5.60
C ILE A 140 -5.79 12.92 -5.18
N VAL A 141 -6.71 13.64 -4.55
CA VAL A 141 -6.46 14.97 -3.97
C VAL A 141 -6.46 14.83 -2.46
N VAL A 142 -5.41 15.31 -1.81
CA VAL A 142 -5.30 15.39 -0.35
C VAL A 142 -4.98 16.80 0.07
N ARG A 143 -5.62 17.27 1.17
CA ARG A 143 -5.41 18.58 1.76
C ARG A 143 -5.07 18.45 3.23
N GLY A 144 -4.09 19.23 3.66
CA GLY A 144 -3.65 19.28 5.05
C GLY A 144 -4.37 20.32 5.88
N GLY A 145 -4.40 20.07 7.20
CA GLY A 145 -5.03 20.93 8.18
C GLY A 145 -6.30 20.37 8.82
N ALA A 146 -6.75 19.20 8.39
CA ALA A 146 -7.81 18.48 9.10
C ALA A 146 -7.29 17.94 10.44
N GLU A 147 -8.12 18.04 11.48
CA GLU A 147 -7.85 17.36 12.75
C GLU A 147 -8.09 15.87 12.60
N LEU A 148 -7.01 15.09 12.67
CA LEU A 148 -7.11 13.64 12.56
C LEU A 148 -7.61 13.03 13.87
N VAL A 149 -8.46 12.01 13.74
CA VAL A 149 -8.93 11.15 14.83
C VAL A 149 -8.39 9.73 14.66
N ALA A 150 -8.22 9.04 15.77
CA ALA A 150 -7.72 7.66 15.75
C ALA A 150 -8.65 6.72 15.00
N ALA A 151 -8.09 5.70 14.37
CA ALA A 151 -8.85 4.67 13.68
C ALA A 151 -8.37 3.26 14.06
N SER A 152 -9.26 2.27 13.91
CA SER A 152 -8.89 0.87 14.01
C SER A 152 -8.75 0.25 12.63
N VAL A 153 -7.73 -0.59 12.45
CA VAL A 153 -7.52 -1.44 11.28
C VAL A 153 -7.64 -2.90 11.73
N GLU A 154 -8.62 -3.58 11.17
CA GLU A 154 -8.90 -4.98 11.50
C GLU A 154 -8.18 -5.94 10.53
N ALA A 155 -7.99 -7.19 10.96
CA ALA A 155 -7.30 -8.22 10.18
C ALA A 155 -7.80 -8.37 8.73
N ARG A 156 -9.12 -8.21 8.49
CA ARG A 156 -9.72 -8.29 7.16
C ARG A 156 -9.31 -7.17 6.21
N GLU A 157 -8.86 -6.02 6.75
CA GLU A 157 -8.45 -4.85 5.97
C GLU A 157 -6.96 -4.90 5.62
N VAL A 158 -6.17 -5.54 6.48
CA VAL A 158 -4.70 -5.59 6.38
C VAL A 158 -4.19 -5.96 4.99
N PRO A 159 -4.72 -6.98 4.27
CA PRO A 159 -4.20 -7.32 2.95
C PRO A 159 -4.22 -6.19 1.93
N SER A 160 -5.16 -5.23 2.06
CA SER A 160 -5.31 -4.10 1.13
C SER A 160 -4.40 -2.91 1.41
N LEU A 161 -3.73 -2.88 2.58
CA LEU A 161 -2.88 -1.76 3.02
C LEU A 161 -1.68 -2.21 3.87
N ILE A 162 -1.31 -3.49 3.83
CA ILE A 162 -0.23 -4.03 4.67
C ILE A 162 1.08 -3.26 4.51
N ASP A 163 1.36 -2.84 3.29
CA ASP A 163 2.57 -2.12 2.95
C ASP A 163 2.54 -0.65 3.42
N GLU A 164 1.37 -0.10 3.70
CA GLU A 164 1.13 1.27 4.15
C GLU A 164 0.93 1.38 5.68
N LEU A 165 0.89 0.26 6.41
CA LEU A 165 0.72 0.27 7.87
C LEU A 165 1.76 1.09 8.63
N PRO A 166 3.03 1.20 8.22
CA PRO A 166 3.96 2.16 8.82
C PRO A 166 3.48 3.62 8.72
N LEU A 167 2.87 4.00 7.59
CA LEU A 167 2.28 5.34 7.44
C LEU A 167 1.02 5.52 8.29
N VAL A 168 0.21 4.46 8.46
CA VAL A 168 -0.92 4.47 9.40
C VAL A 168 -0.43 4.72 10.83
N ALA A 169 0.72 4.16 11.23
CA ALA A 169 1.32 4.43 12.54
C ALA A 169 1.72 5.91 12.68
N LEU A 170 2.33 6.51 11.65
CA LEU A 170 2.69 7.92 11.66
C LEU A 170 1.45 8.84 11.70
N LEU A 171 0.43 8.57 10.89
CA LEU A 171 -0.85 9.29 10.92
C LEU A 171 -1.52 9.16 12.29
N GLY A 172 -1.53 7.93 12.86
CA GLY A 172 -2.08 7.67 14.19
C GLY A 172 -1.36 8.42 15.30
N ALA A 173 -0.05 8.60 15.18
CA ALA A 173 0.73 9.39 16.12
C ALA A 173 0.38 10.89 16.11
N HIS A 174 -0.26 11.39 15.05
CA HIS A 174 -0.74 12.77 14.95
C HIS A 174 -2.26 12.90 15.21
N ALA A 175 -2.97 11.77 15.32
CA ALA A 175 -4.42 11.75 15.48
C ALA A 175 -4.83 11.83 16.95
N GLN A 176 -6.03 12.36 17.23
CA GLN A 176 -6.61 12.35 18.56
C GLN A 176 -7.08 10.93 18.93
N GLY A 177 -6.55 10.37 20.02
CA GLY A 177 -6.94 9.07 20.57
C GLY A 177 -5.94 7.94 20.30
N VAL A 178 -6.43 6.69 20.29
CA VAL A 178 -5.57 5.49 20.14
C VAL A 178 -5.89 4.77 18.83
N THR A 179 -4.95 4.81 17.90
CA THR A 179 -5.02 4.01 16.66
C THR A 179 -4.57 2.57 16.96
N VAL A 180 -5.33 1.60 16.49
CA VAL A 180 -5.10 0.17 16.75
C VAL A 180 -5.03 -0.58 15.42
N VAL A 181 -3.97 -1.38 15.25
CA VAL A 181 -3.82 -2.30 14.12
C VAL A 181 -3.72 -3.72 14.65
N THR A 182 -4.51 -4.65 14.10
CA THR A 182 -4.52 -6.08 14.45
C THR A 182 -4.48 -6.94 13.20
N GLY A 183 -4.03 -8.20 13.33
CA GLY A 183 -3.98 -9.16 12.22
C GLY A 183 -2.88 -8.91 11.21
N ALA A 184 -1.87 -8.11 11.53
CA ALA A 184 -0.77 -7.73 10.66
C ALA A 184 0.54 -8.50 10.96
N ALA A 185 0.46 -9.76 11.43
CA ALA A 185 1.63 -10.58 11.77
C ALA A 185 2.60 -10.73 10.59
N GLU A 186 2.10 -10.70 9.35
CA GLU A 186 2.92 -10.78 8.13
C GLU A 186 3.94 -9.62 8.01
N LEU A 187 3.71 -8.47 8.67
CA LEU A 187 4.70 -7.38 8.71
C LEU A 187 6.05 -7.81 9.30
N ARG A 188 6.07 -8.84 10.14
CA ARG A 188 7.30 -9.32 10.79
C ARG A 188 8.23 -10.09 9.86
N VAL A 189 7.73 -10.53 8.71
CA VAL A 189 8.46 -11.34 7.72
C VAL A 189 8.58 -10.64 6.37
N LYS A 190 8.42 -9.30 6.35
CA LYS A 190 8.69 -8.48 5.17
C LYS A 190 10.20 -8.22 5.03
N GLU A 191 10.62 -7.16 4.35
CA GLU A 191 12.03 -6.79 4.19
C GLU A 191 12.76 -6.66 5.54
N THR A 192 12.03 -6.23 6.56
CA THR A 192 12.42 -6.17 7.97
C THR A 192 11.26 -6.67 8.82
N ASP A 193 11.46 -6.86 10.14
CA ASP A 193 10.32 -6.87 11.08
C ASP A 193 9.74 -5.45 11.16
N ARG A 194 8.82 -5.14 10.22
CA ARG A 194 8.24 -3.79 10.09
C ARG A 194 7.49 -3.31 11.32
N ILE A 195 7.02 -4.19 12.21
CA ILE A 195 6.43 -3.77 13.48
C ILE A 195 7.53 -3.22 14.38
N ALA A 196 8.62 -3.96 14.53
CA ALA A 196 9.74 -3.55 15.38
C ALA A 196 10.45 -2.31 14.81
N THR A 197 10.73 -2.29 13.51
CA THR A 197 11.44 -1.17 12.87
C THR A 197 10.59 0.10 12.79
N THR A 198 9.26 0.01 12.60
CA THR A 198 8.37 1.16 12.70
C THR A 198 8.34 1.71 14.12
N SER A 199 8.31 0.84 15.15
CA SER A 199 8.40 1.28 16.56
C SER A 199 9.69 2.04 16.81
N ALA A 200 10.82 1.49 16.42
CA ALA A 200 12.14 2.13 16.58
C ALA A 200 12.23 3.46 15.82
N ALA A 201 11.70 3.51 14.58
CA ALA A 201 11.68 4.73 13.77
C ALA A 201 10.87 5.85 14.43
N LEU A 202 9.68 5.56 14.96
CA LEU A 202 8.86 6.54 15.67
C LEU A 202 9.48 6.96 17.00
N GLU A 203 10.03 6.03 17.78
CA GLU A 203 10.75 6.32 19.02
C GLU A 203 11.96 7.23 18.77
N GLY A 204 12.71 7.01 17.68
CA GLY A 204 13.87 7.80 17.29
C GLY A 204 13.57 9.26 17.00
N ILE A 205 12.29 9.63 16.83
CA ILE A 205 11.81 11.00 16.58
C ILE A 205 10.87 11.52 17.67
N GLY A 206 10.76 10.81 18.81
CA GLY A 206 9.99 11.23 19.97
C GLY A 206 8.53 10.77 19.99
N LEU A 207 8.09 9.95 19.05
CA LEU A 207 6.76 9.35 19.02
C LEU A 207 6.80 7.95 19.65
N ARG A 208 5.64 7.43 20.09
CA ARG A 208 5.57 6.13 20.75
C ARG A 208 4.58 5.20 20.06
N LEU A 209 5.06 3.99 19.78
CA LEU A 209 4.25 2.89 19.27
C LEU A 209 4.41 1.69 20.23
N ALA A 210 3.29 1.12 20.67
CA ALA A 210 3.30 -0.11 21.42
C ALA A 210 3.14 -1.30 20.48
N ALA A 211 4.25 -2.00 20.20
CA ALA A 211 4.26 -3.18 19.34
C ALA A 211 3.49 -4.35 19.97
N ARG A 212 2.79 -5.12 19.14
CA ARG A 212 2.07 -6.36 19.48
C ARG A 212 2.53 -7.50 18.59
N PRO A 213 2.26 -8.76 18.92
CA PRO A 213 2.65 -9.89 18.09
C PRO A 213 2.15 -9.79 16.65
N ASP A 214 0.95 -9.28 16.45
CA ASP A 214 0.23 -9.20 15.17
C ASP A 214 -0.20 -7.77 14.79
N GLY A 215 0.51 -6.75 15.27
CA GLY A 215 0.15 -5.36 15.01
C GLY A 215 0.76 -4.38 15.99
N PHE A 216 0.05 -3.29 16.24
CA PHE A 216 0.53 -2.23 17.14
C PHE A 216 -0.60 -1.32 17.62
N THR A 217 -0.31 -0.51 18.63
CA THR A 217 -1.12 0.64 19.04
C THR A 217 -0.28 1.91 19.06
N VAL A 218 -0.88 3.02 18.67
CA VAL A 218 -0.28 4.35 18.71
C VAL A 218 -1.26 5.30 19.37
N GLU A 219 -0.80 6.01 20.38
CA GLU A 219 -1.55 7.06 21.05
C GLU A 219 -1.08 8.44 20.56
N GLY A 220 -2.00 9.26 20.13
CA GLY A 220 -1.74 10.62 19.68
C GLY A 220 -2.73 11.63 20.29
N PRO A 221 -2.51 12.95 20.04
CA PRO A 221 -1.45 13.50 19.23
C PRO A 221 -0.11 13.56 19.97
N GLY A 222 0.94 13.08 19.31
CA GLY A 222 2.32 13.23 19.74
C GLY A 222 3.00 14.39 19.00
N THR A 223 4.16 14.78 19.52
CA THR A 223 5.00 15.80 18.87
C THR A 223 6.30 15.18 18.40
N ILE A 224 6.67 15.40 17.14
CA ILE A 224 7.99 15.05 16.65
C ILE A 224 9.00 16.01 17.26
N THR A 225 9.94 15.49 18.03
CA THR A 225 10.96 16.29 18.72
C THR A 225 12.27 16.40 17.93
N GLY A 226 12.28 15.91 16.68
CA GLY A 226 13.49 15.71 15.90
C GLY A 226 14.21 14.43 16.28
N GLY A 227 15.30 14.14 15.60
CA GLY A 227 16.10 12.96 15.88
C GLY A 227 16.45 12.17 14.63
N ARG A 228 16.38 10.84 14.70
CA ARG A 228 16.88 9.95 13.66
C ARG A 228 15.92 8.81 13.37
N VAL A 229 15.73 8.52 12.10
CA VAL A 229 15.08 7.32 11.60
C VAL A 229 16.12 6.43 10.92
N ASP A 230 16.34 5.24 11.42
CA ASP A 230 17.10 4.20 10.73
C ASP A 230 16.13 3.41 9.83
N ALA A 231 16.34 3.48 8.52
CA ALA A 231 15.51 2.76 7.56
C ALA A 231 15.79 1.25 7.55
N ALA A 232 16.91 0.80 8.10
CA ALA A 232 17.31 -0.62 8.17
C ALA A 232 17.22 -1.34 6.81
N GLY A 233 17.52 -0.64 5.70
CA GLY A 233 17.38 -1.18 4.34
C GLY A 233 15.95 -1.22 3.80
N ASP A 234 14.94 -0.84 4.58
CA ASP A 234 13.54 -0.83 4.16
C ASP A 234 13.15 0.54 3.59
N HIS A 235 12.90 0.58 2.27
CA HIS A 235 12.53 1.80 1.55
C HIS A 235 11.26 2.46 2.10
N ARG A 236 10.34 1.71 2.70
CA ARG A 236 9.10 2.26 3.28
C ARG A 236 9.37 3.02 4.56
N LEU A 237 10.32 2.55 5.37
CA LEU A 237 10.75 3.27 6.58
C LEU A 237 11.54 4.54 6.21
N ALA A 238 12.36 4.48 5.17
CA ALA A 238 13.04 5.67 4.67
C ALA A 238 12.03 6.74 4.18
N MET A 239 10.99 6.33 3.43
CA MET A 239 9.92 7.23 3.00
C MET A 239 9.07 7.74 4.17
N LEU A 240 8.78 6.90 5.18
CA LEU A 240 8.14 7.33 6.44
C LEU A 240 8.96 8.41 7.14
N GLY A 241 10.28 8.20 7.24
CA GLY A 241 11.21 9.20 7.80
C GLY A 241 11.15 10.53 7.07
N ALA A 242 11.07 10.51 5.73
CA ALA A 242 10.94 11.72 4.93
C ALA A 242 9.61 12.45 5.19
N VAL A 243 8.50 11.73 5.28
CA VAL A 243 7.20 12.31 5.65
C VAL A 243 7.24 12.91 7.05
N ALA A 244 7.82 12.20 8.01
CA ALA A 244 8.00 12.69 9.39
C ALA A 244 8.88 13.95 9.44
N ALA A 245 9.95 14.00 8.64
CA ALA A 245 10.81 15.17 8.54
C ALA A 245 10.05 16.42 8.05
N LEU A 246 9.18 16.25 7.04
CA LEU A 246 8.34 17.33 6.50
C LEU A 246 7.26 17.79 7.48
N ALA A 247 6.67 16.85 8.23
CA ALA A 247 5.67 17.16 9.26
C ALA A 247 6.28 17.75 10.54
N SER A 248 7.61 17.72 10.66
CA SER A 248 8.35 18.19 11.83
C SER A 248 8.88 19.61 11.64
N GLY A 249 8.76 20.43 12.67
CA GLY A 249 9.46 21.74 12.73
C GLY A 249 10.92 21.65 13.21
N THR A 250 11.44 20.47 13.52
CA THR A 250 12.72 20.29 14.25
C THR A 250 13.81 19.53 13.48
N GLY A 251 13.48 19.02 12.31
CA GLY A 251 14.41 18.23 11.48
C GLY A 251 14.55 16.77 11.96
N VAL A 252 14.57 15.86 10.99
CA VAL A 252 14.76 14.42 11.19
C VAL A 252 15.86 13.93 10.26
N ALA A 253 16.90 13.29 10.78
CA ALA A 253 17.92 12.62 9.98
C ALA A 253 17.44 11.22 9.58
N ILE A 254 17.63 10.84 8.32
CA ILE A 254 17.23 9.53 7.83
C ILE A 254 18.50 8.77 7.44
N GLU A 255 18.78 7.67 8.14
CA GLU A 255 19.87 6.78 7.79
C GLU A 255 19.43 5.82 6.70
N ASP A 256 20.38 5.44 5.84
CA ASP A 256 20.17 4.52 4.71
C ASP A 256 19.04 4.95 3.74
N PHE A 257 18.85 6.27 3.56
CA PHE A 257 17.84 6.81 2.66
C PHE A 257 17.99 6.30 1.21
N ALA A 258 19.20 5.92 0.81
CA ALA A 258 19.47 5.41 -0.53
C ALA A 258 18.66 4.15 -0.88
N CYS A 259 18.20 3.37 0.11
CA CYS A 259 17.35 2.19 -0.09
C CYS A 259 16.02 2.52 -0.78
N VAL A 260 15.54 3.78 -0.73
CA VAL A 260 14.35 4.22 -1.46
C VAL A 260 14.45 3.94 -2.96
N ALA A 261 15.65 4.00 -3.52
CA ALA A 261 15.87 3.78 -4.95
C ALA A 261 15.52 2.36 -5.43
N VAL A 262 15.38 1.39 -4.53
CA VAL A 262 14.94 0.02 -4.85
C VAL A 262 13.53 -0.01 -5.44
N SER A 263 12.62 0.84 -4.92
CA SER A 263 11.23 0.88 -5.35
C SER A 263 10.82 2.20 -5.99
N TYR A 264 11.45 3.31 -5.61
CA TYR A 264 11.12 4.65 -6.09
C TYR A 264 12.38 5.53 -6.29
N PRO A 265 13.13 5.33 -7.37
CA PRO A 265 14.37 6.10 -7.62
C PRO A 265 14.17 7.62 -7.71
N GLY A 266 12.97 8.06 -8.12
CA GLY A 266 12.61 9.47 -8.27
C GLY A 266 12.07 10.15 -7.01
N PHE A 267 11.88 9.44 -5.91
CA PHE A 267 11.14 9.92 -4.74
C PHE A 267 11.63 11.27 -4.20
N ALA A 268 12.94 11.43 -3.98
CA ALA A 268 13.50 12.67 -3.44
C ALA A 268 13.27 13.87 -4.39
N ARG A 269 13.42 13.65 -5.71
CA ARG A 269 13.17 14.68 -6.72
C ARG A 269 11.70 15.09 -6.72
N ASP A 270 10.80 14.12 -6.71
CA ASP A 270 9.36 14.36 -6.79
C ASP A 270 8.85 15.04 -5.50
N LEU A 271 9.41 14.67 -4.36
CA LEU A 271 9.16 15.35 -3.09
C LEU A 271 9.62 16.82 -3.12
N ALA A 272 10.78 17.10 -3.69
CA ALA A 272 11.30 18.46 -3.84
C ALA A 272 10.45 19.31 -4.80
N THR A 273 9.89 18.70 -5.88
CA THR A 273 9.04 19.43 -6.84
C THR A 273 7.72 19.91 -6.24
N LEU A 274 7.26 19.31 -5.16
CA LEU A 274 6.05 19.72 -4.45
C LEU A 274 6.26 20.93 -3.53
N GLY A 275 7.42 21.58 -3.60
CA GLY A 275 7.74 22.70 -2.74
C GLY A 275 8.03 22.30 -1.29
N ALA A 276 8.19 21.02 -1.05
CA ALA A 276 8.70 20.45 0.19
C ALA A 276 10.24 20.58 0.24
N ALA A 277 10.78 21.70 -0.27
CA ALA A 277 12.15 22.07 -0.03
C ALA A 277 12.25 22.41 1.45
N ALA A 278 12.93 21.56 2.18
CA ALA A 278 13.25 21.77 3.58
C ALA A 278 14.14 23.00 3.79
#